data_a87fd4648ac040c2612c61bb5919ac36
#
_entry.id   a87fd4648ac040c2612c61bb5919ac36
#
_cell.length_a   1.000
_cell.length_b   1.000
_cell.length_c   1.000
_cell.angle_alpha   90.00
_cell.angle_beta   90.00
_cell.angle_gamma   90.00
#
_symmetry.space_group_name_H-M   'P 1'
#
loop_
_entity.id
_entity.type
_entity.pdbx_description
1 polymer ?
#
loop_
_entity_poly.entity_id
_entity_poly.type
_entity_poly.pdbx_seq_one_letter_code
_entity_poly.pdbx_strand_id
1 'polypeptide(L)'
;MPIFECRALEKRYGAAMALDHIDLALEPGRIVGLLGPNGSGKSTLIKLAMGLLQPTSGEVLIGGQAPSPQTNAVVSYLPDRITLSPWMKTRQLLDFYGDFFADFDRAAAERMLSQLGLDLNQSVRQMSKGMKEKVQLVLTMSRRAKLYLCLL
;
A
#
# COMPACT_ATOMS: atom_id res chain seq x y z
N MET A 1 10.75 -15.28 11.15
CA MET A 1 9.88 -15.60 10.00
C MET A 1 9.69 -14.35 9.17
N PRO A 2 9.98 -14.38 7.87
CA PRO A 2 9.81 -13.21 7.02
C PRO A 2 8.36 -12.74 6.98
N ILE A 3 8.16 -11.42 7.00
CA ILE A 3 6.85 -10.82 6.80
C ILE A 3 6.48 -10.76 5.31
N PHE A 4 7.48 -10.66 4.45
CA PHE A 4 7.32 -10.67 3.00
C PHE A 4 8.38 -11.55 2.37
N GLU A 5 7.98 -12.43 1.47
CA GLU A 5 8.89 -13.37 0.84
C GLU A 5 8.52 -13.61 -0.61
N CYS A 6 9.53 -13.68 -1.46
CA CYS A 6 9.40 -14.14 -2.84
C CYS A 6 10.31 -15.34 -3.02
N ARG A 7 9.83 -16.40 -3.67
CA ARG A 7 10.58 -17.60 -3.99
C ARG A 7 10.51 -17.89 -5.47
N ALA A 8 11.64 -17.75 -6.16
CA ALA A 8 11.78 -17.95 -7.60
C ALA A 8 10.64 -17.27 -8.38
N LEU A 9 10.28 -16.06 -7.97
CA LEU A 9 9.12 -15.35 -8.49
C LEU A 9 9.34 -14.85 -9.90
N GLU A 10 8.45 -15.23 -10.81
CA GLU A 10 8.43 -14.76 -12.18
C GLU A 10 7.09 -14.15 -12.55
N LYS A 11 7.13 -13.11 -13.37
CA LYS A 11 5.95 -12.54 -14.01
C LYS A 11 6.27 -12.14 -15.43
N ARG A 12 5.53 -12.71 -16.36
CA ARG A 12 5.59 -12.41 -17.79
C ARG A 12 4.29 -11.77 -18.26
N TYR A 13 4.44 -10.82 -19.17
CA TYR A 13 3.34 -10.26 -19.94
C TYR A 13 3.63 -10.56 -21.42
N GLY A 14 3.04 -11.65 -21.93
CA GLY A 14 3.39 -12.13 -23.26
C GLY A 14 4.87 -12.49 -23.35
N ALA A 15 5.61 -11.81 -24.25
CA ALA A 15 7.06 -11.99 -24.41
C ALA A 15 7.90 -11.19 -23.42
N ALA A 16 7.28 -10.21 -22.71
CA ALA A 16 8.00 -9.34 -21.77
C ALA A 16 8.10 -9.97 -20.40
N MET A 17 9.32 -10.07 -19.88
CA MET A 17 9.61 -10.56 -18.51
C MET A 17 9.66 -9.36 -17.56
N ALA A 18 8.63 -9.20 -16.71
CA ALA A 18 8.60 -8.13 -15.71
C ALA A 18 9.40 -8.48 -14.45
N LEU A 19 9.33 -9.73 -14.00
CA LEU A 19 10.10 -10.27 -12.88
C LEU A 19 10.71 -11.61 -13.29
N ASP A 20 11.99 -11.80 -12.99
CA ASP A 20 12.76 -12.97 -13.40
C ASP A 20 13.45 -13.59 -12.19
N HIS A 21 12.95 -14.72 -11.72
CA HIS A 21 13.50 -15.51 -10.62
C HIS A 21 13.87 -14.67 -9.38
N ILE A 22 12.91 -13.87 -8.89
CA ILE A 22 13.16 -13.03 -7.73
C ILE A 22 13.08 -13.86 -6.45
N ASP A 23 14.18 -13.85 -5.69
CA ASP A 23 14.24 -14.38 -4.34
C ASP A 23 14.47 -13.21 -3.37
N LEU A 24 13.56 -13.05 -2.42
CA LEU A 24 13.61 -11.95 -1.46
C LEU A 24 12.95 -12.41 -0.16
N ALA A 25 13.56 -12.06 0.96
CA ALA A 25 12.96 -12.28 2.27
C ALA A 25 13.17 -11.04 3.14
N LEU A 26 12.09 -10.48 3.65
CA LEU A 26 12.12 -9.29 4.52
C LEU A 26 11.58 -9.64 5.89
N GLU A 27 12.41 -9.43 6.90
CA GLU A 27 12.00 -9.64 8.29
C GLU A 27 11.21 -8.46 8.83
N PRO A 28 10.33 -8.67 9.83
CA PRO A 28 9.62 -7.59 10.51
C PRO A 28 10.57 -6.54 11.10
N GLY A 29 10.06 -5.30 11.23
CA GLY A 29 10.82 -4.21 11.83
C GLY A 29 11.85 -3.57 10.90
N ARG A 30 11.75 -3.80 9.60
CA ARG A 30 12.64 -3.20 8.61
C ARG A 30 11.91 -2.20 7.72
N ILE A 31 12.64 -1.16 7.33
CA ILE A 31 12.24 -0.24 6.26
C ILE A 31 13.15 -0.54 5.08
N VAL A 32 12.57 -0.93 3.96
CA VAL A 32 13.32 -1.36 2.78
C VAL A 32 12.91 -0.52 1.59
N GLY A 33 13.90 0.07 0.92
CA GLY A 33 13.70 0.80 -0.33
C GLY A 33 13.89 -0.12 -1.53
N LEU A 34 12.89 -0.18 -2.40
CA LEU A 34 12.98 -0.88 -3.68
C LEU A 34 13.21 0.17 -4.77
N LEU A 35 14.44 0.23 -5.26
CA LEU A 35 14.88 1.25 -6.20
C LEU A 35 15.08 0.65 -7.58
N GLY A 36 14.80 1.45 -8.60
CA GLY A 36 15.01 1.09 -9.99
C GLY A 36 14.27 2.04 -10.91
N PRO A 37 14.62 2.04 -12.22
CA PRO A 37 13.92 2.86 -13.20
C PRO A 37 12.49 2.39 -13.41
N ASN A 38 11.69 3.23 -14.07
CA ASN A 38 10.34 2.84 -14.49
C ASN A 38 10.45 1.64 -15.45
N GLY A 39 9.53 0.68 -15.27
CA GLY A 39 9.57 -0.56 -16.06
C GLY A 39 10.49 -1.64 -15.50
N SER A 40 11.10 -1.46 -14.32
CA SER A 40 11.95 -2.46 -13.68
C SER A 40 11.20 -3.53 -12.89
N GLY A 41 9.85 -3.48 -12.85
CA GLY A 41 9.03 -4.48 -12.19
C GLY A 41 8.57 -4.14 -10.78
N LYS A 42 8.89 -2.95 -10.25
CA LYS A 42 8.50 -2.54 -8.87
C LYS A 42 6.99 -2.58 -8.64
N SER A 43 6.23 -1.98 -9.53
CA SER A 43 4.75 -1.97 -9.44
C SER A 43 4.17 -3.37 -9.61
N THR A 44 4.76 -4.18 -10.47
CA THR A 44 4.36 -5.57 -10.68
C THR A 44 4.53 -6.38 -9.40
N LEU A 45 5.67 -6.23 -8.72
CA LEU A 45 5.93 -6.90 -7.45
C LEU A 45 4.87 -6.54 -6.40
N ILE A 46 4.55 -5.26 -6.27
CA ILE A 46 3.56 -4.80 -5.30
C ILE A 46 2.16 -5.32 -5.64
N LYS A 47 1.78 -5.32 -6.92
CA LYS A 47 0.50 -5.89 -7.36
C LYS A 47 0.38 -7.38 -7.08
N LEU A 48 1.47 -8.13 -7.25
CA LEU A 48 1.52 -9.55 -6.88
C LEU A 48 1.36 -9.73 -5.37
N ALA A 49 2.04 -8.89 -4.58
CA ALA A 49 1.92 -8.91 -3.12
C ALA A 49 0.49 -8.64 -2.63
N MET A 50 -0.25 -7.77 -3.34
CA MET A 50 -1.65 -7.45 -3.03
C MET A 50 -2.65 -8.44 -3.59
N GLY A 51 -2.20 -9.44 -4.35
CA GLY A 51 -3.09 -10.40 -5.01
C GLY A 51 -3.85 -9.84 -6.21
N LEU A 52 -3.44 -8.68 -6.73
CA LEU A 52 -4.04 -8.06 -7.91
C LEU A 52 -3.57 -8.71 -9.22
N LEU A 53 -2.48 -9.44 -9.17
CA LEU A 53 -1.91 -10.22 -10.26
C LEU A 53 -1.56 -11.61 -9.74
N GLN A 54 -1.54 -12.58 -10.66
CA GLN A 54 -1.06 -13.92 -10.37
C GLN A 54 0.37 -14.09 -10.90
N PRO A 55 1.28 -14.76 -10.16
CA PRO A 55 2.61 -15.03 -10.68
C PRO A 55 2.54 -15.98 -11.88
N THR A 56 3.48 -15.84 -12.80
CA THR A 56 3.66 -16.81 -13.91
C THR A 56 4.28 -18.09 -13.35
N SER A 57 5.26 -17.97 -12.47
CA SER A 57 5.81 -19.09 -11.70
C SER A 57 6.39 -18.55 -10.38
N GLY A 58 6.76 -19.46 -9.49
CA GLY A 58 7.19 -19.10 -8.15
C GLY A 58 6.05 -18.61 -7.29
N GLU A 59 6.39 -18.01 -6.15
CA GLU A 59 5.37 -17.56 -5.19
C GLU A 59 5.77 -16.29 -4.45
N VAL A 60 4.74 -15.57 -3.99
CA VAL A 60 4.82 -14.46 -3.05
C VAL A 60 4.11 -14.88 -1.78
N LEU A 61 4.72 -14.62 -0.63
CA LEU A 61 4.14 -14.94 0.67
C LEU A 61 4.12 -13.71 1.57
N ILE A 62 3.01 -13.50 2.26
CA ILE A 62 2.84 -12.49 3.30
C ILE A 62 2.63 -13.24 4.63
N GLY A 63 3.60 -13.11 5.53
CA GLY A 63 3.56 -13.86 6.79
C GLY A 63 3.46 -15.37 6.58
N GLY A 64 4.08 -15.89 5.53
CA GLY A 64 4.06 -17.31 5.18
C GLY A 64 2.83 -17.77 4.40
N GLN A 65 1.94 -16.87 4.01
CA GLN A 65 0.70 -17.19 3.31
C GLN A 65 0.63 -16.52 1.93
N ALA A 66 0.03 -17.19 0.95
CA ALA A 66 -0.24 -16.59 -0.34
C ALA A 66 -1.18 -15.39 -0.19
N PRO A 67 -1.06 -14.36 -1.06
CA PRO A 67 -1.94 -13.21 -1.03
C PRO A 67 -3.41 -13.61 -1.11
N SER A 68 -4.21 -13.02 -0.22
CA SER A 68 -5.63 -13.35 -0.03
C SER A 68 -6.34 -12.17 0.64
N PRO A 69 -7.68 -12.19 0.77
CA PRO A 69 -8.38 -11.20 1.59
C PRO A 69 -7.85 -11.13 3.03
N GLN A 70 -7.46 -12.28 3.60
CA GLN A 70 -6.91 -12.33 4.96
C GLN A 70 -5.54 -11.66 5.05
N THR A 71 -4.65 -11.86 4.10
CA THR A 71 -3.36 -11.16 4.08
C THR A 71 -3.54 -9.67 3.80
N ASN A 72 -4.49 -9.29 2.94
CA ASN A 72 -4.78 -7.88 2.64
C ASN A 72 -5.32 -7.14 3.88
N ALA A 73 -5.95 -7.83 4.81
CA ALA A 73 -6.41 -7.23 6.06
C ALA A 73 -5.24 -6.71 6.93
N VAL A 74 -4.04 -7.27 6.78
CA VAL A 74 -2.85 -6.89 7.55
C VAL A 74 -1.81 -6.13 6.73
N VAL A 75 -2.12 -5.82 5.48
CA VAL A 75 -1.27 -5.03 4.57
C VAL A 75 -1.90 -3.66 4.35
N SER A 76 -1.11 -2.60 4.49
CA SER A 76 -1.52 -1.24 4.14
C SER A 76 -0.80 -0.82 2.88
N TYR A 77 -1.57 -0.39 1.87
CA TYR A 77 -1.07 -0.08 0.55
C TYR A 77 -1.26 1.39 0.21
N LEU A 78 -0.19 2.03 -0.23
CA LEU A 78 -0.20 3.39 -0.76
C LEU A 78 0.12 3.33 -2.25
N PRO A 79 -0.86 3.54 -3.13
CA PRO A 79 -0.62 3.56 -4.57
C PRO A 79 0.15 4.83 -5.01
N ASP A 80 0.68 4.80 -6.24
CA ASP A 80 1.43 5.91 -6.84
C ASP A 80 0.53 7.06 -7.32
N ARG A 81 -0.77 6.86 -7.33
CA ARG A 81 -1.75 7.87 -7.77
C ARG A 81 -2.78 8.14 -6.69
N ILE A 82 -3.43 9.30 -6.79
CA ILE A 82 -4.52 9.66 -5.87
C ILE A 82 -5.76 8.84 -6.19
N THR A 83 -6.28 8.15 -5.17
CA THR A 83 -7.48 7.30 -5.26
C THR A 83 -8.63 7.85 -4.42
N LEU A 84 -8.47 9.03 -3.83
CA LEU A 84 -9.48 9.65 -2.97
C LEU A 84 -10.65 10.18 -3.80
N SER A 85 -11.88 9.95 -3.33
CA SER A 85 -13.09 10.47 -3.97
C SER A 85 -13.14 12.00 -3.87
N PRO A 86 -13.25 12.74 -5.00
CA PRO A 86 -13.14 14.21 -4.98
C PRO A 86 -14.21 14.92 -4.15
N TRP A 87 -15.39 14.33 -4.04
CA TRP A 87 -16.55 14.90 -3.33
C TRP A 87 -16.55 14.63 -1.83
N MET A 88 -15.67 13.73 -1.34
CA MET A 88 -15.61 13.43 0.09
C MET A 88 -14.80 14.49 0.84
N LYS A 89 -15.27 14.81 2.04
CA LYS A 89 -14.49 15.59 3.01
C LYS A 89 -13.51 14.67 3.73
N THR A 90 -12.44 15.24 4.25
CA THR A 90 -11.43 14.47 5.02
C THR A 90 -12.08 13.68 6.15
N ARG A 91 -13.03 14.30 6.88
CA ARG A 91 -13.79 13.63 7.93
C ARG A 91 -14.48 12.36 7.43
N GLN A 92 -15.10 12.42 6.26
CA GLN A 92 -15.78 11.28 5.65
C GLN A 92 -14.81 10.18 5.23
N LEU A 93 -13.60 10.54 4.81
CA LEU A 93 -12.54 9.58 4.53
C LEU A 93 -12.12 8.84 5.80
N LEU A 94 -12.00 9.53 6.92
CA LEU A 94 -11.70 8.90 8.22
C LEU A 94 -12.83 7.96 8.64
N ASP A 95 -14.09 8.35 8.47
CA ASP A 95 -15.24 7.49 8.75
C ASP A 95 -15.20 6.23 7.89
N PHE A 96 -14.95 6.38 6.59
CA PHE A 96 -14.87 5.27 5.64
C PHE A 96 -13.75 4.30 6.00
N TYR A 97 -12.55 4.81 6.32
CA TYR A 97 -11.42 3.96 6.71
C TYR A 97 -11.68 3.26 8.05
N GLY A 98 -12.30 3.96 9.00
CA GLY A 98 -12.68 3.38 10.29
C GLY A 98 -13.70 2.25 10.15
N ASP A 99 -14.66 2.38 9.24
CA ASP A 99 -15.67 1.36 8.97
C ASP A 99 -15.09 0.17 8.19
N PHE A 100 -14.16 0.44 7.26
CA PHE A 100 -13.63 -0.56 6.35
C PHE A 100 -12.48 -1.38 6.96
N PHE A 101 -11.60 -0.73 7.73
CA PHE A 101 -10.40 -1.36 8.29
C PHE A 101 -10.50 -1.42 9.82
N ALA A 102 -10.55 -2.63 10.38
CA ALA A 102 -10.61 -2.83 11.83
C ALA A 102 -9.35 -2.32 12.55
N ASP A 103 -8.21 -2.24 11.86
CA ASP A 103 -6.93 -1.77 12.40
C ASP A 103 -6.69 -0.27 12.22
N PHE A 104 -7.67 0.49 11.74
CA PHE A 104 -7.52 1.93 11.52
C PHE A 104 -7.52 2.69 12.86
N ASP A 105 -6.49 3.50 13.07
CA ASP A 105 -6.34 4.35 14.25
C ASP A 105 -6.76 5.79 13.90
N ARG A 106 -8.04 6.09 14.09
CA ARG A 106 -8.61 7.41 13.78
C ARG A 106 -7.93 8.53 14.57
N ALA A 107 -7.65 8.31 15.84
CA ALA A 107 -7.00 9.32 16.68
C ALA A 107 -5.60 9.67 16.16
N ALA A 108 -4.83 8.68 15.73
CA ALA A 108 -3.53 8.90 15.10
C ALA A 108 -3.66 9.68 13.80
N ALA A 109 -4.66 9.35 12.96
CA ALA A 109 -4.93 10.06 11.71
C ALA A 109 -5.25 11.54 11.97
N GLU A 110 -6.13 11.82 12.92
CA GLU A 110 -6.52 13.19 13.28
C GLU A 110 -5.32 13.99 13.80
N ARG A 111 -4.46 13.40 14.62
CA ARG A 111 -3.24 14.05 15.09
C ARG A 111 -2.29 14.40 13.94
N MET A 112 -2.05 13.45 13.03
CA MET A 112 -1.18 13.69 11.88
C MET A 112 -1.73 14.76 10.94
N LEU A 113 -3.02 14.74 10.66
CA LEU A 113 -3.68 15.76 9.84
C LEU A 113 -3.56 17.14 10.47
N SER A 114 -3.77 17.25 11.77
CA SER A 114 -3.60 18.50 12.50
C SER A 114 -2.16 19.03 12.42
N GLN A 115 -1.17 18.18 12.62
CA GLN A 115 0.24 18.53 12.51
C GLN A 115 0.63 18.99 11.11
N LEU A 116 -0.03 18.45 10.07
CA LEU A 116 0.19 18.86 8.69
C LEU A 116 -0.65 20.06 8.26
N GLY A 117 -1.46 20.62 9.16
CA GLY A 117 -2.31 21.77 8.86
C GLY A 117 -3.48 21.47 7.93
N LEU A 118 -3.97 20.24 7.92
CA LEU A 118 -5.07 19.80 7.06
C LEU A 118 -6.40 19.85 7.82
N ASP A 119 -7.43 20.43 7.18
CA ASP A 119 -8.76 20.63 7.77
C ASP A 119 -9.65 19.41 7.50
N LEU A 120 -10.26 18.88 8.56
CA LEU A 120 -11.19 17.76 8.48
C LEU A 120 -12.47 18.08 7.66
N ASN A 121 -12.83 19.34 7.54
CA ASN A 121 -14.03 19.78 6.83
C ASN A 121 -13.79 20.12 5.35
N GLN A 122 -12.54 20.11 4.92
CA GLN A 122 -12.18 20.38 3.53
C GLN A 122 -12.47 19.15 2.65
N SER A 123 -13.10 19.37 1.49
CA SER A 123 -13.30 18.31 0.51
C SER A 123 -12.01 18.05 -0.28
N VAL A 124 -11.87 16.83 -0.76
CA VAL A 124 -10.70 16.44 -1.58
C VAL A 124 -10.60 17.33 -2.83
N ARG A 125 -11.73 17.68 -3.44
CA ARG A 125 -11.77 18.57 -4.62
C ARG A 125 -11.10 19.91 -4.38
N GLN A 126 -11.18 20.45 -3.15
CA GLN A 126 -10.61 21.76 -2.78
C GLN A 126 -9.12 21.69 -2.45
N MET A 127 -8.53 20.51 -2.43
CA MET A 127 -7.14 20.31 -2.04
C MET A 127 -6.20 20.43 -3.23
N SER A 128 -5.00 20.96 -2.99
CA SER A 128 -3.89 20.84 -3.94
C SER A 128 -3.47 19.37 -4.08
N LYS A 129 -2.69 19.07 -5.11
CA LYS A 129 -2.13 17.72 -5.29
C LYS A 129 -1.33 17.27 -4.07
N GLY A 130 -0.46 18.14 -3.55
CA GLY A 130 0.34 17.83 -2.36
C GLY A 130 -0.49 17.58 -1.11
N MET A 131 -1.59 18.31 -0.93
CA MET A 131 -2.53 18.08 0.17
C MET A 131 -3.21 16.72 0.05
N LYS A 132 -3.66 16.34 -1.14
CA LYS A 132 -4.24 15.02 -1.40
C LYS A 132 -3.25 13.89 -1.09
N GLU A 133 -2.01 14.06 -1.52
CA GLU A 133 -0.94 13.09 -1.24
C GLU A 133 -0.70 12.92 0.26
N LYS A 134 -0.69 14.03 1.01
CA LYS A 134 -0.56 14.00 2.47
C LYS A 134 -1.73 13.27 3.13
N VAL A 135 -2.96 13.56 2.72
CA VAL A 135 -4.15 12.89 3.25
C VAL A 135 -4.08 11.38 2.98
N GLN A 136 -3.74 11.00 1.76
CA GLN A 136 -3.63 9.59 1.39
C GLN A 136 -2.54 8.87 2.18
N LEU A 137 -1.40 9.51 2.38
CA LEU A 137 -0.32 8.99 3.21
C LEU A 137 -0.76 8.80 4.67
N VAL A 138 -1.44 9.81 5.24
CA VAL A 138 -1.95 9.73 6.62
C VAL A 138 -2.92 8.56 6.79
N LEU A 139 -3.86 8.39 5.84
CA LEU A 139 -4.80 7.26 5.88
C LEU A 139 -4.07 5.91 5.86
N THR A 140 -3.06 5.79 5.01
CA THR A 140 -2.26 4.56 4.89
C THR A 140 -1.48 4.28 6.18
N MET A 141 -0.81 5.29 6.72
CA MET A 141 0.06 5.14 7.90
C MET A 141 -0.72 5.04 9.21
N SER A 142 -2.01 5.41 9.23
CA SER A 142 -2.87 5.32 10.41
C SER A 142 -3.50 3.94 10.60
N ARG A 143 -3.28 3.02 9.69
CA ARG A 143 -3.59 1.61 9.90
C ARG A 143 -2.49 0.98 10.74
N ARG A 144 -2.85 0.06 11.62
CA ARG A 144 -1.90 -0.76 12.38
C ARG A 144 -1.59 -2.05 11.63
N ALA A 145 -1.11 -1.89 10.41
CA ALA A 145 -0.79 -3.00 9.53
C ALA A 145 0.52 -3.68 9.94
N LYS A 146 0.69 -4.92 9.50
CA LYS A 146 1.95 -5.66 9.68
C LYS A 146 2.95 -5.39 8.56
N LEU A 147 2.45 -5.01 7.39
CA LEU A 147 3.26 -4.68 6.22
C LEU A 147 2.69 -3.43 5.55
N TYR A 148 3.56 -2.49 5.22
CA TYR A 148 3.22 -1.29 4.47
C TYR A 148 3.91 -1.34 3.12
N LEU A 149 3.13 -1.28 2.05
CA LEU A 149 3.63 -1.26 0.67
C LEU A 149 3.34 0.12 0.08
N CYS A 150 4.38 0.93 -0.08
CA CYS A 150 4.23 2.31 -0.53
C CYS A 150 4.93 2.51 -1.88
N LEU A 151 4.16 2.97 -2.86
CA LEU A 151 4.68 3.47 -4.14
C LEU A 151 4.82 4.98 -4.05
N LEU A 152 6.06 5.46 -4.10
CA LEU A 152 6.39 6.88 -3.97
C LEU A 152 6.90 7.46 -5.29
#